data_e3a45c08e800fe0968162598ee9f11ee
#
_entry.id   e3a45c08e800fe0968162598ee9f11ee
#
_cell.length_a   1.000
_cell.length_b   1.000
_cell.length_c   1.000
_cell.angle_alpha   90.00
_cell.angle_beta   90.00
_cell.angle_gamma   90.00
#
_symmetry.space_group_name_H-M   'P 1'
#
loop_
_entity.id
_entity.type
_entity.pdbx_description
1 polymer ?
#
loop_
_entity_poly.entity_id
_entity_poly.type
_entity_poly.pdbx_seq_one_letter_code
_entity_poly.pdbx_strand_id
1 'polypeptide(L)'
;MIKLPNFEKSFEYENNFYLSTDLSRIQKIIIHYQLYEKIRHLRGNIVECGVFKGNSSIRFASFREFFQDHSKKLILFDIFGKFPKANNPKDVKQREKFIKDAGLYSISKKQLNDVFKNKKIKNFELIQGDITKTVKKFIIKNPKMKISLLHIDVDLYDPTKAILESLYPNVVKGGIIILDDYNVFPGETSAVNEFFKEKKVKIQKFKNRKTPHYIIKNN
;
A
#
# COMPACT_ATOMS: atom_id res chain seq x y z
N MET A 1 3.21 -20.52 -2.50
CA MET A 1 2.40 -19.92 -1.42
C MET A 1 3.27 -19.72 -0.20
N ILE A 2 3.06 -18.67 0.57
CA ILE A 2 3.76 -18.48 1.86
C ILE A 2 3.13 -19.40 2.93
N LYS A 3 3.92 -19.75 3.96
CA LYS A 3 3.39 -20.43 5.15
C LYS A 3 2.75 -19.38 6.06
N LEU A 4 1.48 -19.52 6.41
CA LEU A 4 0.84 -18.65 7.40
C LEU A 4 1.31 -19.01 8.82
N PRO A 5 1.36 -18.03 9.74
CA PRO A 5 1.63 -18.30 11.14
C PRO A 5 0.48 -19.08 11.80
N ASN A 6 0.77 -19.72 12.92
CA ASN A 6 -0.28 -20.29 13.77
C ASN A 6 -0.99 -19.15 14.53
N PHE A 7 -2.28 -18.96 14.30
CA PHE A 7 -3.05 -17.86 14.89
C PHE A 7 -3.21 -17.96 16.41
N GLU A 8 -3.04 -19.14 16.99
CA GLU A 8 -3.08 -19.35 18.44
C GLU A 8 -1.83 -18.82 19.16
N LYS A 9 -0.72 -18.63 18.41
CA LYS A 9 0.56 -18.14 18.93
C LYS A 9 0.73 -16.61 18.82
N SER A 10 -0.35 -15.85 18.82
CA SER A 10 -0.32 -14.40 18.59
C SER A 10 0.58 -13.67 19.58
N PHE A 11 0.56 -14.04 20.85
CA PHE A 11 1.40 -13.45 21.89
C PHE A 11 2.89 -13.75 21.68
N GLU A 12 3.25 -14.97 21.29
CA GLU A 12 4.63 -15.34 20.93
C GLU A 12 5.14 -14.49 19.77
N TYR A 13 4.31 -14.31 18.73
CA TYR A 13 4.69 -13.51 17.55
C TYR A 13 4.78 -12.01 17.86
N GLU A 14 3.93 -11.49 18.74
CA GLU A 14 4.03 -10.11 19.20
C GLU A 14 5.34 -9.89 19.96
N ASN A 15 5.69 -10.76 20.90
CA ASN A 15 6.97 -10.68 21.61
C ASN A 15 8.14 -10.78 20.63
N ASN A 16 8.13 -11.75 19.72
CA ASN A 16 9.18 -11.91 18.72
C ASN A 16 9.33 -10.67 17.84
N PHE A 17 8.23 -10.05 17.43
CA PHE A 17 8.26 -8.81 16.67
C PHE A 17 8.96 -7.69 17.46
N TYR A 18 8.55 -7.41 18.69
CA TYR A 18 9.14 -6.32 19.47
C TYR A 18 10.60 -6.57 19.88
N LEU A 19 10.97 -7.82 20.16
CA LEU A 19 12.33 -8.18 20.58
C LEU A 19 13.33 -8.21 19.41
N SER A 20 12.89 -8.54 18.20
CA SER A 20 13.79 -8.79 17.07
C SER A 20 13.71 -7.76 15.93
N THR A 21 12.64 -6.96 15.87
CA THR A 21 12.45 -6.06 14.73
C THR A 21 13.32 -4.81 14.83
N ASP A 22 13.75 -4.29 13.68
CA ASP A 22 14.36 -2.99 13.60
C ASP A 22 13.36 -1.88 13.96
N LEU A 23 13.82 -0.86 14.69
CA LEU A 23 12.97 0.26 15.15
C LEU A 23 12.25 0.97 13.99
N SER A 24 12.81 0.95 12.78
CA SER A 24 12.17 1.54 11.61
C SER A 24 10.82 0.89 11.29
N ARG A 25 10.66 -0.40 11.60
CA ARG A 25 9.39 -1.13 11.40
C ARG A 25 8.29 -0.63 12.31
N ILE A 26 8.62 -0.37 13.59
CA ILE A 26 7.69 0.23 14.56
C ILE A 26 7.34 1.66 14.14
N GLN A 27 8.35 2.43 13.73
CA GLN A 27 8.15 3.81 13.28
C GLN A 27 7.26 3.88 12.02
N LYS A 28 7.35 2.91 11.11
CA LYS A 28 6.46 2.82 9.95
C LYS A 28 5.00 2.62 10.36
N ILE A 29 4.73 1.89 11.46
CA ILE A 29 3.37 1.75 12.01
C ILE A 29 2.85 3.13 12.47
N ILE A 30 3.67 3.86 13.22
CA ILE A 30 3.33 5.20 13.74
C ILE A 30 3.08 6.19 12.60
N ILE A 31 3.92 6.17 11.57
CA ILE A 31 3.76 7.03 10.38
C ILE A 31 2.43 6.74 9.66
N HIS A 32 2.12 5.46 9.42
CA HIS A 32 0.86 5.07 8.80
C HIS A 32 -0.34 5.50 9.65
N TYR A 33 -0.24 5.37 10.98
CA TYR A 33 -1.26 5.84 11.91
C TYR A 33 -1.49 7.35 11.78
N GLN A 34 -0.43 8.16 11.83
CA GLN A 34 -0.52 9.62 11.72
C GLN A 34 -1.08 10.08 10.37
N LEU A 35 -0.75 9.36 9.27
CA LEU A 35 -1.31 9.64 7.95
C LEU A 35 -2.78 9.24 7.87
N TYR A 36 -3.14 8.11 8.48
CA TYR A 36 -4.54 7.67 8.56
C TYR A 36 -5.39 8.66 9.37
N GLU A 37 -4.89 9.12 10.52
CA GLU A 37 -5.59 10.07 11.40
C GLU A 37 -5.97 11.34 10.63
N LYS A 38 -5.11 11.85 9.75
CA LYS A 38 -5.38 13.05 8.93
C LYS A 38 -6.57 12.90 7.97
N ILE A 39 -6.88 11.67 7.53
CA ILE A 39 -7.95 11.43 6.54
C ILE A 39 -9.26 10.93 7.15
N ARG A 40 -9.37 10.78 8.45
CA ARG A 40 -10.56 10.22 9.12
C ARG A 40 -11.84 10.96 8.76
N HIS A 41 -11.80 12.29 8.79
CA HIS A 41 -12.94 13.15 8.50
C HIS A 41 -13.31 13.21 7.01
N LEU A 42 -12.46 12.67 6.13
CA LEU A 42 -12.70 12.70 4.69
C LEU A 42 -13.57 11.53 4.27
N ARG A 43 -14.51 11.78 3.36
CA ARG A 43 -15.26 10.71 2.69
C ARG A 43 -14.37 10.06 1.63
N GLY A 44 -14.39 8.75 1.57
CA GLY A 44 -13.64 7.98 0.56
C GLY A 44 -13.06 6.69 1.13
N ASN A 45 -12.64 5.85 0.22
CA ASN A 45 -12.09 4.54 0.50
C ASN A 45 -10.58 4.60 0.79
N ILE A 46 -10.06 3.54 1.38
CA ILE A 46 -8.65 3.26 1.52
C ILE A 46 -8.27 2.32 0.37
N VAL A 47 -7.36 2.75 -0.48
CA VAL A 47 -6.88 1.94 -1.61
C VAL A 47 -5.41 1.65 -1.41
N GLU A 48 -5.03 0.39 -1.48
CA GLU A 48 -3.65 -0.07 -1.45
C GLU A 48 -3.32 -0.82 -2.72
N CYS A 49 -2.21 -0.46 -3.32
CA CYS A 49 -1.63 -1.10 -4.49
C CYS A 49 -0.26 -1.65 -4.10
N GLY A 50 -0.12 -2.99 -4.15
CA GLY A 50 1.00 -3.71 -3.58
C GLY A 50 0.73 -4.13 -2.14
N VAL A 51 0.22 -5.35 -1.98
CA VAL A 51 -0.16 -5.92 -0.67
C VAL A 51 0.97 -6.78 -0.09
N PHE A 52 1.70 -7.45 -0.96
CA PHE A 52 2.76 -8.40 -0.64
C PHE A 52 2.35 -9.42 0.44
N LYS A 53 2.72 -9.24 1.70
CA LYS A 53 2.34 -10.14 2.82
C LYS A 53 1.21 -9.59 3.70
N GLY A 54 0.59 -8.49 3.32
CA GLY A 54 -0.60 -7.94 3.96
C GLY A 54 -0.34 -7.07 5.20
N ASN A 55 0.90 -6.73 5.49
CA ASN A 55 1.26 -6.00 6.72
C ASN A 55 0.61 -4.61 6.79
N SER A 56 0.69 -3.83 5.72
CA SER A 56 0.08 -2.50 5.61
C SER A 56 -1.44 -2.58 5.53
N SER A 57 -1.96 -3.54 4.77
CA SER A 57 -3.40 -3.81 4.70
C SER A 57 -4.01 -4.08 6.08
N ILE A 58 -3.33 -4.90 6.90
CA ILE A 58 -3.77 -5.21 8.28
C ILE A 58 -3.67 -3.97 9.17
N ARG A 59 -2.61 -3.16 9.04
CA ARG A 59 -2.48 -1.88 9.79
C ARG A 59 -3.64 -0.94 9.49
N PHE A 60 -3.92 -0.66 8.22
CA PHE A 60 -5.03 0.22 7.83
C PHE A 60 -6.38 -0.34 8.25
N ALA A 61 -6.59 -1.65 8.15
CA ALA A 61 -7.79 -2.29 8.69
C ALA A 61 -7.89 -2.09 10.21
N SER A 62 -6.79 -2.28 10.96
CA SER A 62 -6.76 -2.10 12.42
C SER A 62 -7.04 -0.65 12.83
N PHE A 63 -6.49 0.33 12.11
CA PHE A 63 -6.79 1.75 12.36
C PHE A 63 -8.25 2.07 12.07
N ARG A 64 -8.80 1.53 10.99
CA ARG A 64 -10.22 1.67 10.65
C ARG A 64 -11.13 1.13 11.76
N GLU A 65 -10.85 -0.06 12.28
CA GLU A 65 -11.60 -0.64 13.39
C GLU A 65 -11.43 0.18 14.68
N PHE A 66 -10.22 0.58 15.01
CA PHE A 66 -9.94 1.41 16.18
C PHE A 66 -10.72 2.73 16.18
N PHE A 67 -10.81 3.38 15.03
CA PHE A 67 -11.53 4.64 14.87
C PHE A 67 -13.01 4.49 14.49
N GLN A 68 -13.51 3.26 14.33
CA GLN A 68 -14.87 2.94 13.89
C GLN A 68 -15.24 3.56 12.52
N ASP A 69 -14.25 3.74 11.65
CA ASP A 69 -14.42 4.32 10.30
C ASP A 69 -14.98 3.28 9.31
N HIS A 70 -16.02 2.52 9.70
CA HIS A 70 -16.53 1.36 8.96
C HIS A 70 -17.09 1.69 7.57
N SER A 71 -17.39 2.95 7.29
CA SER A 71 -17.82 3.41 5.97
C SER A 71 -16.69 3.39 4.92
N LYS A 72 -15.43 3.41 5.35
CA LYS A 72 -14.28 3.36 4.45
C LYS A 72 -14.01 1.90 4.03
N LYS A 73 -14.28 1.59 2.76
CA LYS A 73 -13.94 0.27 2.20
C LYS A 73 -12.44 0.15 1.99
N LEU A 74 -11.87 -1.00 2.30
CA LEU A 74 -10.48 -1.33 2.02
C LEU A 74 -10.39 -2.03 0.65
N ILE A 75 -9.74 -1.42 -0.33
CA ILE A 75 -9.63 -1.93 -1.70
C ILE A 75 -8.16 -2.23 -1.98
N LEU A 76 -7.85 -3.50 -2.18
CA LEU A 76 -6.48 -4.02 -2.19
C LEU A 76 -6.16 -4.65 -3.53
N PHE A 77 -5.18 -4.07 -4.23
CA PHE A 77 -4.67 -4.55 -5.51
C PHE A 77 -3.33 -5.24 -5.34
N ASP A 78 -3.22 -6.46 -5.81
CA ASP A 78 -1.95 -7.21 -5.85
C ASP A 78 -2.04 -8.33 -6.88
N ILE A 79 -0.91 -8.84 -7.33
CA ILE A 79 -0.87 -10.07 -8.12
C ILE A 79 -1.31 -11.29 -7.30
N PHE A 80 -1.21 -11.21 -5.97
CA PHE A 80 -1.48 -12.30 -5.01
C PHE A 80 -0.78 -13.60 -5.41
N GLY A 81 0.50 -13.51 -5.76
CA GLY A 81 1.27 -14.62 -6.28
C GLY A 81 2.76 -14.28 -6.42
N LYS A 82 3.34 -14.69 -7.53
CA LYS A 82 4.75 -14.45 -7.83
C LYS A 82 4.99 -12.98 -8.14
N PHE A 83 6.00 -12.37 -7.52
CA PHE A 83 6.41 -10.99 -7.77
C PHE A 83 6.70 -10.78 -9.26
N PRO A 84 6.14 -9.73 -9.91
CA PRO A 84 6.25 -9.55 -11.35
C PRO A 84 7.69 -9.31 -11.80
N LYS A 85 7.96 -9.55 -13.08
CA LYS A 85 9.23 -9.18 -13.70
C LYS A 85 9.29 -7.66 -13.84
N ALA A 86 10.49 -7.09 -13.70
CA ALA A 86 10.72 -5.69 -14.03
C ALA A 86 10.94 -5.57 -15.54
N ASN A 87 10.15 -4.72 -16.19
CA ASN A 87 10.34 -4.38 -17.60
C ASN A 87 11.33 -3.24 -17.78
N ASN A 88 11.37 -2.31 -16.80
CA ASN A 88 12.31 -1.21 -16.81
C ASN A 88 13.70 -1.67 -16.30
N PRO A 89 14.78 -1.49 -17.07
CA PRO A 89 16.14 -1.89 -16.65
C PRO A 89 16.58 -1.30 -15.30
N LYS A 90 16.11 -0.11 -14.95
CA LYS A 90 16.42 0.55 -13.68
C LYS A 90 15.90 -0.21 -12.46
N ASP A 91 14.87 -1.02 -12.64
CA ASP A 91 14.21 -1.76 -11.55
C ASP A 91 14.82 -3.15 -11.31
N VAL A 92 15.55 -3.70 -12.27
CA VAL A 92 16.02 -5.10 -12.23
C VAL A 92 16.87 -5.38 -10.99
N LYS A 93 17.92 -4.59 -10.78
CA LYS A 93 18.85 -4.81 -9.67
C LYS A 93 18.19 -4.70 -8.29
N GLN A 94 17.33 -3.69 -8.12
CA GLN A 94 16.65 -3.44 -6.84
C GLN A 94 15.59 -4.51 -6.57
N ARG A 95 14.86 -4.93 -7.61
CA ARG A 95 13.92 -6.04 -7.54
C ARG A 95 14.60 -7.35 -7.12
N GLU A 96 15.75 -7.69 -7.71
CA GLU A 96 16.50 -8.90 -7.35
C GLU A 96 16.93 -8.88 -5.88
N LYS A 97 17.43 -7.73 -5.41
CA LYS A 97 17.76 -7.53 -4.00
C LYS A 97 16.54 -7.73 -3.11
N PHE A 98 15.41 -7.10 -3.44
CA PHE A 98 14.17 -7.24 -2.68
C PHE A 98 13.70 -8.71 -2.59
N ILE A 99 13.72 -9.44 -3.72
CA ILE A 99 13.33 -10.86 -3.75
C ILE A 99 14.25 -11.73 -2.88
N LYS A 100 15.55 -11.44 -2.87
CA LYS A 100 16.51 -12.15 -2.02
C LYS A 100 16.18 -11.96 -0.54
N ASP A 101 15.80 -10.76 -0.12
CA ASP A 101 15.57 -10.40 1.28
C ASP A 101 14.16 -10.76 1.74
N ALA A 102 13.15 -10.55 0.90
CA ALA A 102 11.74 -10.65 1.27
C ALA A 102 11.01 -11.89 0.70
N GLY A 103 11.62 -12.56 -0.30
CA GLY A 103 11.05 -13.70 -0.99
C GLY A 103 10.27 -13.34 -2.25
N LEU A 104 10.10 -14.33 -3.12
CA LEU A 104 9.53 -14.17 -4.47
C LEU A 104 7.99 -14.12 -4.49
N TYR A 105 7.32 -14.59 -3.44
CA TYR A 105 5.87 -14.76 -3.42
C TYR A 105 5.20 -13.87 -2.39
N SER A 106 4.15 -13.19 -2.81
CA SER A 106 3.19 -12.52 -1.93
C SER A 106 2.24 -13.54 -1.29
N ILE A 107 1.44 -13.07 -0.33
CA ILE A 107 0.30 -13.82 0.21
C ILE A 107 -0.70 -14.10 -0.92
N SER A 108 -1.33 -15.28 -0.95
CA SER A 108 -2.40 -15.53 -1.92
C SER A 108 -3.69 -14.81 -1.51
N LYS A 109 -4.55 -14.53 -2.49
CA LYS A 109 -5.87 -13.92 -2.25
C LYS A 109 -6.68 -14.72 -1.22
N LYS A 110 -6.66 -16.07 -1.34
CA LYS A 110 -7.33 -16.96 -0.38
C LYS A 110 -6.74 -16.80 1.03
N GLN A 111 -5.41 -16.86 1.17
CA GLN A 111 -4.75 -16.72 2.46
C GLN A 111 -5.07 -15.36 3.14
N LEU A 112 -5.01 -14.26 2.39
CA LEU A 112 -5.34 -12.95 2.97
C LEU A 112 -6.82 -12.86 3.39
N ASN A 113 -7.72 -13.42 2.59
CA ASN A 113 -9.13 -13.51 2.95
C ASN A 113 -9.34 -14.32 4.25
N ASP A 114 -8.63 -15.43 4.43
CA ASP A 114 -8.68 -16.25 5.63
C ASP A 114 -8.13 -15.49 6.86
N VAL A 115 -7.03 -14.74 6.69
CA VAL A 115 -6.48 -13.83 7.73
C VAL A 115 -7.51 -12.76 8.12
N PHE A 116 -8.17 -12.13 7.15
CA PHE A 116 -9.16 -11.10 7.42
C PHE A 116 -10.39 -11.66 8.14
N LYS A 117 -10.85 -12.85 7.74
CA LYS A 117 -11.95 -13.56 8.45
C LYS A 117 -11.57 -13.89 9.89
N ASN A 118 -10.38 -14.42 10.13
CA ASN A 118 -9.89 -14.71 11.48
C ASN A 118 -9.83 -13.44 12.35
N LYS A 119 -9.41 -12.31 11.79
CA LYS A 119 -9.38 -11.00 12.46
C LYS A 119 -10.74 -10.29 12.49
N LYS A 120 -11.80 -10.88 11.96
CA LYS A 120 -13.15 -10.29 11.84
C LYS A 120 -13.18 -8.98 11.06
N ILE A 121 -12.19 -8.73 10.19
CA ILE A 121 -12.14 -7.56 9.32
C ILE A 121 -13.21 -7.71 8.23
N LYS A 122 -14.08 -6.70 8.12
CA LYS A 122 -15.17 -6.63 7.14
C LYS A 122 -14.93 -5.47 6.15
N ASN A 123 -15.85 -5.26 5.21
CA ASN A 123 -15.83 -4.16 4.24
C ASN A 123 -14.49 -3.99 3.51
N PHE A 124 -14.07 -5.05 2.81
CA PHE A 124 -12.87 -5.06 1.98
C PHE A 124 -13.12 -5.70 0.61
N GLU A 125 -12.24 -5.45 -0.32
CA GLU A 125 -12.24 -6.06 -1.66
C GLU A 125 -10.80 -6.37 -2.10
N LEU A 126 -10.55 -7.62 -2.53
CA LEU A 126 -9.26 -8.09 -3.02
C LEU A 126 -9.31 -8.21 -4.54
N ILE A 127 -8.52 -7.42 -5.23
CA ILE A 127 -8.46 -7.35 -6.68
C ILE A 127 -7.15 -7.97 -7.15
N GLN A 128 -7.25 -9.21 -7.61
CA GLN A 128 -6.10 -9.99 -8.05
C GLN A 128 -5.75 -9.73 -9.50
N GLY A 129 -4.47 -9.56 -9.77
CA GLY A 129 -3.90 -9.51 -11.13
C GLY A 129 -2.86 -8.42 -11.31
N ASP A 130 -2.41 -8.29 -12.54
CA ASP A 130 -1.48 -7.26 -12.97
C ASP A 130 -2.08 -5.86 -12.72
N ILE A 131 -1.44 -5.11 -11.82
CA ILE A 131 -1.93 -3.79 -11.37
C ILE A 131 -2.05 -2.82 -12.55
N THR A 132 -1.17 -2.87 -13.53
CA THR A 132 -1.22 -2.00 -14.72
C THR A 132 -2.53 -2.13 -15.50
N LYS A 133 -3.20 -3.27 -15.37
CA LYS A 133 -4.47 -3.58 -16.02
C LYS A 133 -5.66 -3.49 -15.07
N THR A 134 -5.49 -3.96 -13.84
CA THR A 134 -6.60 -4.08 -12.89
C THR A 134 -7.07 -2.74 -12.37
N VAL A 135 -6.17 -1.78 -12.10
CA VAL A 135 -6.57 -0.43 -11.66
C VAL A 135 -7.39 0.31 -12.74
N LYS A 136 -6.98 0.21 -14.01
CA LYS A 136 -7.72 0.82 -15.13
C LYS A 136 -9.13 0.22 -15.28
N LYS A 137 -9.22 -1.11 -15.27
CA LYS A 137 -10.51 -1.82 -15.36
C LYS A 137 -11.42 -1.49 -14.17
N PHE A 138 -10.85 -1.38 -12.99
CA PHE A 138 -11.59 -1.10 -11.77
C PHE A 138 -12.18 0.31 -11.79
N ILE A 139 -11.39 1.32 -12.15
CA ILE A 139 -11.87 2.71 -12.13
C ILE A 139 -12.91 2.98 -13.23
N ILE A 140 -12.81 2.32 -14.39
CA ILE A 140 -13.84 2.37 -15.43
C ILE A 140 -15.19 1.87 -14.89
N LYS A 141 -15.19 0.81 -14.09
CA LYS A 141 -16.40 0.27 -13.46
C LYS A 141 -16.90 1.10 -12.28
N ASN A 142 -16.01 1.88 -11.65
CA ASN A 142 -16.28 2.66 -10.44
C ASN A 142 -15.87 4.14 -10.61
N PRO A 143 -16.35 4.87 -11.64
CA PRO A 143 -15.84 6.20 -11.98
C PRO A 143 -16.09 7.26 -10.90
N LYS A 144 -17.12 7.07 -10.08
CA LYS A 144 -17.50 7.98 -8.98
C LYS A 144 -16.85 7.62 -7.64
N MET A 145 -16.00 6.58 -7.61
CA MET A 145 -15.31 6.19 -6.39
C MET A 145 -14.46 7.34 -5.85
N LYS A 146 -14.53 7.58 -4.54
CA LYS A 146 -13.69 8.54 -3.83
C LYS A 146 -12.62 7.80 -3.02
N ILE A 147 -11.40 8.33 -3.02
CA ILE A 147 -10.26 7.78 -2.30
C ILE A 147 -9.82 8.83 -1.28
N SER A 148 -9.84 8.49 0.01
CA SER A 148 -9.27 9.33 1.07
C SER A 148 -7.80 9.00 1.35
N LEU A 149 -7.40 7.74 1.15
CA LEU A 149 -6.02 7.28 1.28
C LEU A 149 -5.67 6.35 0.11
N LEU A 150 -4.63 6.69 -0.63
CA LEU A 150 -4.03 5.87 -1.67
C LEU A 150 -2.62 5.49 -1.23
N HIS A 151 -2.38 4.20 -0.98
CA HIS A 151 -1.06 3.66 -0.64
C HIS A 151 -0.46 2.98 -1.87
N ILE A 152 0.69 3.45 -2.32
CA ILE A 152 1.45 2.92 -3.45
C ILE A 152 2.71 2.26 -2.90
N ASP A 153 2.79 0.93 -3.03
CA ASP A 153 3.86 0.07 -2.51
C ASP A 153 4.13 -1.05 -3.55
N VAL A 154 4.58 -0.64 -4.73
CA VAL A 154 4.74 -1.53 -5.91
C VAL A 154 6.14 -1.54 -6.49
N ASP A 155 7.06 -0.78 -5.91
CA ASP A 155 8.49 -0.72 -6.23
C ASP A 155 8.82 -0.26 -7.67
N LEU A 156 8.05 -0.67 -8.66
CA LEU A 156 8.38 -0.63 -10.08
C LEU A 156 7.76 0.58 -10.81
N TYR A 157 8.38 1.00 -11.93
CA TYR A 157 7.94 2.14 -12.72
C TYR A 157 6.53 1.96 -13.33
N ASP A 158 6.31 0.87 -14.09
CA ASP A 158 5.07 0.68 -14.84
C ASP A 158 3.82 0.64 -13.97
N PRO A 159 3.78 -0.14 -12.86
CA PRO A 159 2.61 -0.15 -11.99
C PRO A 159 2.41 1.18 -11.27
N THR A 160 3.48 1.86 -10.82
CA THR A 160 3.36 3.18 -10.19
C THR A 160 2.72 4.19 -11.13
N LYS A 161 3.19 4.26 -12.38
CA LYS A 161 2.62 5.13 -13.42
C LYS A 161 1.14 4.82 -13.65
N ALA A 162 0.79 3.55 -13.84
CA ALA A 162 -0.59 3.14 -14.07
C ALA A 162 -1.53 3.48 -12.91
N ILE A 163 -1.07 3.35 -11.66
CA ILE A 163 -1.81 3.72 -10.46
C ILE A 163 -2.06 5.22 -10.44
N LEU A 164 -1.02 6.02 -10.60
CA LEU A 164 -1.13 7.48 -10.56
C LEU A 164 -2.06 8.00 -11.65
N GLU A 165 -1.92 7.54 -12.90
CA GLU A 165 -2.79 7.93 -14.01
C GLU A 165 -4.25 7.56 -13.76
N SER A 166 -4.50 6.37 -13.18
CA SER A 166 -5.85 5.84 -13.04
C SER A 166 -6.56 6.31 -11.77
N LEU A 167 -5.86 6.36 -10.63
CA LEU A 167 -6.48 6.53 -9.32
C LEU A 167 -6.29 7.93 -8.71
N TYR A 168 -5.23 8.67 -9.10
CA TYR A 168 -5.01 10.02 -8.59
C TYR A 168 -6.20 10.97 -8.80
N PRO A 169 -6.90 10.97 -9.96
CA PRO A 169 -8.08 11.82 -10.16
C PRO A 169 -9.17 11.60 -9.10
N ASN A 170 -9.32 10.38 -8.61
CA ASN A 170 -10.33 10.00 -7.63
C ASN A 170 -9.93 10.22 -6.17
N VAL A 171 -8.67 10.58 -5.90
CA VAL A 171 -8.26 11.02 -4.56
C VAL A 171 -8.94 12.35 -4.26
N VAL A 172 -9.62 12.43 -3.13
CA VAL A 172 -10.35 13.64 -2.73
C VAL A 172 -9.40 14.75 -2.29
N LYS A 173 -9.88 16.00 -2.30
CA LYS A 173 -9.14 17.11 -1.71
C LYS A 173 -8.85 16.83 -0.23
N GLY A 174 -7.62 17.06 0.21
CA GLY A 174 -7.13 16.68 1.54
C GLY A 174 -6.76 15.19 1.66
N GLY A 175 -7.10 14.36 0.68
CA GLY A 175 -6.73 12.95 0.65
C GLY A 175 -5.23 12.76 0.55
N ILE A 176 -4.74 11.64 1.08
CA ILE A 176 -3.31 11.35 1.18
C ILE A 176 -2.91 10.26 0.18
N ILE A 177 -1.82 10.50 -0.53
CA ILE A 177 -1.11 9.51 -1.32
C ILE A 177 0.18 9.17 -0.57
N ILE A 178 0.34 7.91 -0.17
CA ILE A 178 1.57 7.39 0.44
C ILE A 178 2.39 6.76 -0.68
N LEU A 179 3.65 7.16 -0.77
CA LEU A 179 4.66 6.68 -1.71
C LEU A 179 5.69 5.91 -0.89
N ASP A 180 5.56 4.58 -0.84
CA ASP A 180 6.30 3.77 0.14
C ASP A 180 7.78 3.73 -0.16
N ASP A 181 8.15 3.68 -1.44
CA ASP A 181 9.51 3.46 -1.92
C ASP A 181 10.12 4.64 -2.68
N TYR A 182 9.46 5.78 -2.68
CA TYR A 182 9.97 6.99 -3.31
C TYR A 182 11.34 7.39 -2.71
N ASN A 183 12.32 7.68 -3.59
CA ASN A 183 13.75 7.88 -3.27
C ASN A 183 14.50 6.62 -2.78
N VAL A 184 13.91 5.43 -2.88
CA VAL A 184 14.56 4.13 -2.59
C VAL A 184 14.56 3.24 -3.83
N PHE A 185 13.39 3.12 -4.49
CA PHE A 185 13.27 2.40 -5.75
C PHE A 185 13.30 3.37 -6.93
N PRO A 186 14.25 3.21 -7.87
CA PRO A 186 14.41 4.13 -9.00
C PRO A 186 13.17 4.20 -9.90
N GLY A 187 12.48 3.08 -10.07
CA GLY A 187 11.28 2.99 -10.91
C GLY A 187 10.12 3.79 -10.34
N GLU A 188 9.75 3.57 -9.08
CA GLU A 188 8.72 4.38 -8.41
C GLU A 188 9.09 5.86 -8.43
N THR A 189 10.35 6.18 -8.06
CA THR A 189 10.84 7.56 -8.04
C THR A 189 10.69 8.25 -9.40
N SER A 190 11.07 7.56 -10.49
CA SER A 190 10.97 8.10 -11.84
C SER A 190 9.52 8.32 -12.26
N ALA A 191 8.63 7.36 -12.00
CA ALA A 191 7.21 7.46 -12.34
C ALA A 191 6.51 8.60 -11.58
N VAL A 192 6.79 8.74 -10.29
CA VAL A 192 6.26 9.83 -9.45
C VAL A 192 6.73 11.18 -9.95
N ASN A 193 8.04 11.34 -10.19
CA ASN A 193 8.60 12.62 -10.67
C ASN A 193 8.03 13.00 -12.03
N GLU A 194 7.90 12.04 -12.96
CA GLU A 194 7.30 12.28 -14.28
C GLU A 194 5.84 12.70 -14.17
N PHE A 195 5.04 11.99 -13.37
CA PHE A 195 3.61 12.27 -13.21
C PHE A 195 3.33 13.64 -12.58
N PHE A 196 4.16 14.06 -11.63
CA PHE A 196 3.96 15.31 -10.91
C PHE A 196 4.78 16.50 -11.46
N LYS A 197 5.57 16.31 -12.53
CA LYS A 197 6.46 17.32 -13.10
C LYS A 197 5.79 18.70 -13.29
N GLU A 198 4.56 18.69 -13.85
CA GLU A 198 3.82 19.92 -14.14
C GLU A 198 2.73 20.24 -13.11
N LYS A 199 2.60 19.40 -12.09
CA LYS A 199 1.58 19.58 -11.04
C LYS A 199 2.22 20.26 -9.82
N LYS A 200 1.60 21.30 -9.33
CA LYS A 200 2.03 22.00 -8.10
C LYS A 200 1.71 21.16 -6.85
N VAL A 201 2.42 20.05 -6.67
CA VAL A 201 2.30 19.20 -5.48
C VAL A 201 3.58 19.27 -4.64
N LYS A 202 3.43 19.11 -3.33
CA LYS A 202 4.56 19.01 -2.40
C LYS A 202 4.69 17.57 -1.94
N ILE A 203 5.78 16.90 -2.34
CA ILE A 203 6.14 15.60 -1.78
C ILE A 203 6.76 15.84 -0.41
N GLN A 204 6.19 15.25 0.62
CA GLN A 204 6.56 15.44 2.02
C GLN A 204 7.13 14.15 2.59
N LYS A 205 7.90 14.26 3.65
CA LYS A 205 8.40 13.13 4.45
C LYS A 205 8.42 13.49 5.92
N PHE A 206 8.44 12.50 6.77
CA PHE A 206 8.67 12.71 8.19
C PHE A 206 10.14 13.03 8.46
N LYS A 207 10.38 13.90 9.43
CA LYS A 207 11.74 14.30 9.82
C LYS A 207 12.56 13.05 10.18
N ASN A 208 13.82 13.01 9.71
CA ASN A 208 14.75 11.91 9.96
C ASN A 208 14.31 10.53 9.45
N ARG A 209 13.43 10.49 8.42
CA ARG A 209 13.01 9.25 7.76
C ARG A 209 13.36 9.28 6.28
N LYS A 210 13.75 8.11 5.75
CA LYS A 210 13.95 7.94 4.31
C LYS A 210 12.62 7.68 3.61
N THR A 211 11.78 6.83 4.18
CA THR A 211 10.46 6.42 3.68
C THR A 211 9.45 6.26 4.82
N PRO A 212 8.15 6.24 4.55
CA PRO A 212 7.53 6.62 3.27
C PRO A 212 7.52 8.13 3.04
N HIS A 213 7.36 8.52 1.78
CA HIS A 213 6.97 9.89 1.42
C HIS A 213 5.46 9.96 1.24
N TYR A 214 4.90 11.17 1.24
CA TYR A 214 3.47 11.34 1.04
C TYR A 214 3.12 12.67 0.38
N ILE A 215 1.97 12.71 -0.25
CA ILE A 215 1.36 13.91 -0.83
C ILE A 215 0.00 14.11 -0.20
N ILE A 216 -0.34 15.35 0.18
CA ILE A 216 -1.71 15.76 0.49
C ILE A 216 -2.26 16.44 -0.76
N LYS A 217 -3.35 15.92 -1.30
CA LYS A 217 -3.96 16.47 -2.52
C LYS A 217 -4.68 17.80 -2.22
N ASN A 218 -4.25 18.87 -2.83
CA ASN A 218 -4.78 20.24 -2.55
C ASN A 218 -6.00 20.60 -3.42
N ASN A 219 -6.12 20.03 -4.62
CA ASN A 219 -7.19 20.32 -5.59
C ASN A 219 -7.84 19.03 -6.11
#